data_a8787b9e4b0a1b64c38ca06eee875c55
#
_entry.id   a8787b9e4b0a1b64c38ca06eee875c55
#
_cell.length_a   1.000
_cell.length_b   1.000
_cell.length_c   1.000
_cell.angle_alpha   90.00
_cell.angle_beta   90.00
_cell.angle_gamma   90.00
#
_symmetry.space_group_name_H-M   'P 1'
#
loop_
_entity.id
_entity.type
_entity.pdbx_description
1 polymer ?
#
loop_
_entity_poly.entity_id
_entity_poly.type
_entity_poly.pdbx_seq_one_letter_code
_entity_poly.pdbx_strand_id
1 'polypeptide(L)'
;KWPNDIFINNKKVGGILCESKVKDGMVDSFIIGIGININESPVDFPDEIKNIATSLFIESGFSFQRELICAIITTYLERMIEDLGSVIDGWLTYCNHLNKKVEFKYNNREHTGIFQGINKDGLALVLIDNKIAELPSIILN
;
A
#
# COMPACT_ATOMS: atom_id res chain seq x y z
N LYS A 1 -0.63 0.41 -4.23
CA LYS A 1 -1.87 1.23 -4.19
C LYS A 1 -2.02 1.82 -2.79
N TRP A 2 -2.15 3.14 -2.70
CA TRP A 2 -2.41 3.82 -1.42
C TRP A 2 -3.76 3.36 -0.83
N PRO A 3 -3.90 3.26 0.51
CA PRO A 3 -2.82 3.47 1.46
C PRO A 3 -1.90 2.24 1.67
N ASN A 4 -2.40 1.02 1.57
CA ASN A 4 -1.80 -0.15 2.20
C ASN A 4 -1.59 -1.35 1.28
N ASP A 5 -2.02 -1.28 0.03
CA ASP A 5 -2.06 -2.44 -0.84
C ASP A 5 -0.85 -2.53 -1.79
N ILE A 6 -0.30 -3.73 -1.91
CA ILE A 6 0.78 -4.06 -2.85
C ILE A 6 0.19 -4.80 -4.04
N PHE A 7 0.47 -4.29 -5.24
CA PHE A 7 -0.06 -4.83 -6.50
C PHE A 7 1.07 -5.25 -7.45
N ILE A 8 0.83 -6.32 -8.18
CA ILE A 8 1.59 -6.73 -9.38
C ILE A 8 0.55 -6.98 -10.47
N ASN A 9 0.77 -6.42 -11.67
CA ASN A 9 -0.11 -6.60 -12.84
C ASN A 9 -1.60 -6.36 -12.54
N ASN A 10 -1.91 -5.31 -11.76
CA ASN A 10 -3.26 -4.94 -11.31
C ASN A 10 -3.96 -5.96 -10.40
N LYS A 11 -3.24 -6.93 -9.86
CA LYS A 11 -3.75 -7.86 -8.85
C LYS A 11 -3.04 -7.65 -7.52
N LYS A 12 -3.77 -7.80 -6.43
CA LYS A 12 -3.22 -7.63 -5.08
C LYS A 12 -2.34 -8.82 -4.71
N VAL A 13 -1.07 -8.55 -4.43
CA VAL A 13 -0.09 -9.55 -3.97
C VAL A 13 0.12 -9.48 -2.46
N GLY A 14 -0.28 -8.38 -1.83
CA GLY A 14 -0.09 -8.22 -0.39
C GLY A 14 -0.70 -6.95 0.16
N GLY A 15 -0.50 -6.72 1.43
CA GLY A 15 -0.95 -5.52 2.13
C GLY A 15 -0.11 -5.24 3.37
N ILE A 16 -0.15 -3.99 3.80
CA ILE A 16 0.56 -3.50 4.97
C ILE A 16 -0.46 -2.93 5.95
N LEU A 17 -0.36 -3.33 7.21
CA LEU A 17 -1.16 -2.79 8.31
C LEU A 17 -0.23 -2.15 9.32
N CYS A 18 -0.49 -0.89 9.65
CA CYS A 18 0.27 -0.17 10.66
C CYS A 18 -0.62 0.15 11.86
N GLU A 19 -0.14 -0.16 13.04
CA GLU A 19 -0.80 0.15 14.31
C GLU A 19 0.17 0.92 15.20
N SER A 20 -0.34 1.95 15.88
CA SER A 20 0.45 2.71 16.85
C SER A 20 -0.20 2.68 18.21
N LYS A 21 0.61 2.59 19.26
CA LYS A 21 0.19 2.80 20.65
C LYS A 21 0.64 4.19 21.09
N VAL A 22 -0.31 4.96 21.57
CA VAL A 22 -0.06 6.32 22.06
C VAL A 22 -0.13 6.30 23.59
N LYS A 23 0.87 6.91 24.25
CA LYS A 23 0.92 7.12 25.68
C LYS A 23 1.33 8.57 25.95
N ASP A 24 0.59 9.25 26.80
CA ASP A 24 0.83 10.66 27.18
C ASP A 24 0.93 11.60 25.96
N GLY A 25 0.15 11.34 24.91
CA GLY A 25 0.13 12.14 23.67
C GLY A 25 1.30 11.90 22.71
N MET A 26 2.18 10.95 23.01
CA MET A 26 3.31 10.55 22.16
C MET A 26 3.15 9.10 21.69
N VAL A 27 3.69 8.77 20.51
CA VAL A 27 3.76 7.40 20.04
C VAL A 27 4.76 6.63 20.89
N ASP A 28 4.25 5.64 21.64
CA ASP A 28 5.04 4.75 22.49
C ASP A 28 5.63 3.58 21.71
N SER A 29 4.82 3.01 20.82
CA SER A 29 5.25 1.90 19.96
C SER A 29 4.50 1.91 18.63
N PHE A 30 5.13 1.32 17.63
CA PHE A 30 4.60 1.20 16.28
C PHE A 30 4.79 -0.22 15.78
N ILE A 31 3.71 -0.83 15.28
CA ILE A 31 3.71 -2.19 14.75
C ILE A 31 3.41 -2.13 13.27
N ILE A 32 4.26 -2.74 12.45
CA ILE A 32 4.06 -2.90 11.01
C ILE A 32 3.78 -4.37 10.73
N GLY A 33 2.56 -4.69 10.33
CA GLY A 33 2.19 -6.00 9.80
C GLY A 33 2.30 -6.00 8.29
N ILE A 34 3.05 -6.94 7.72
CA ILE A 34 3.22 -7.09 6.27
C ILE A 34 2.75 -8.48 5.88
N GLY A 35 1.68 -8.56 5.06
CA GLY A 35 1.19 -9.79 4.48
C GLY A 35 1.48 -9.84 2.98
N ILE A 36 2.14 -10.91 2.51
CA ILE A 36 2.47 -11.11 1.10
C ILE A 36 2.12 -12.52 0.69
N ASN A 37 1.38 -12.66 -0.41
CA ASN A 37 1.15 -13.95 -1.07
C ASN A 37 2.44 -14.32 -1.82
N ILE A 38 3.14 -15.35 -1.35
CA ILE A 38 4.45 -15.71 -1.90
C ILE A 38 4.33 -16.89 -2.85
N ASN A 39 3.88 -18.04 -2.35
CA ASN A 39 3.89 -19.30 -3.10
C ASN A 39 2.48 -19.87 -3.34
N GLU A 40 1.45 -19.09 -3.07
CA GLU A 40 0.08 -19.48 -3.33
C GLU A 40 -0.14 -19.68 -4.83
N SER A 41 -0.77 -20.80 -5.18
CA SER A 41 -1.23 -21.10 -6.54
C SER A 41 -2.68 -20.62 -6.75
N PRO A 42 -3.21 -20.57 -7.98
CA PRO A 42 -4.58 -20.10 -8.21
C PRO A 42 -5.67 -20.86 -7.45
N VAL A 43 -5.42 -22.13 -7.09
CA VAL A 43 -6.38 -22.96 -6.34
C VAL A 43 -6.40 -22.67 -4.85
N ASP A 44 -5.38 -21.97 -4.33
CA ASP A 44 -5.29 -21.61 -2.92
C ASP A 44 -6.10 -20.36 -2.59
N PHE A 45 -6.56 -19.62 -3.62
CA PHE A 45 -7.40 -18.45 -3.42
C PHE A 45 -8.89 -18.82 -3.46
N PRO A 46 -9.72 -18.28 -2.54
CA PRO A 46 -11.17 -18.34 -2.62
C PRO A 46 -11.70 -17.80 -3.95
N ASP A 47 -12.80 -18.36 -4.45
CA ASP A 47 -13.36 -17.99 -5.76
C ASP A 47 -13.66 -16.48 -5.89
N GLU A 48 -14.06 -15.85 -4.79
CA GLU A 48 -14.41 -14.44 -4.71
C GLU A 48 -13.23 -13.50 -5.01
N ILE A 49 -11.99 -13.96 -4.75
CA ILE A 49 -10.79 -13.12 -4.89
C ILE A 49 -9.81 -13.61 -5.96
N LYS A 50 -10.03 -14.75 -6.61
CA LYS A 50 -9.14 -15.33 -7.64
C LYS A 50 -8.79 -14.34 -8.77
N ASN A 51 -9.72 -13.46 -9.12
CA ASN A 51 -9.54 -12.51 -10.21
C ASN A 51 -8.82 -11.23 -9.79
N ILE A 52 -8.74 -10.94 -8.49
CA ILE A 52 -8.20 -9.69 -7.94
C ILE A 52 -6.96 -9.91 -7.07
N ALA A 53 -6.68 -11.15 -6.67
CA ALA A 53 -5.48 -11.53 -5.91
C ALA A 53 -4.47 -12.25 -6.80
N THR A 54 -3.20 -12.19 -6.40
CA THR A 54 -2.09 -12.92 -7.01
C THR A 54 -1.02 -13.25 -5.98
N SER A 55 0.02 -13.97 -6.39
CA SER A 55 1.20 -14.28 -5.59
C SER A 55 2.48 -14.05 -6.39
N LEU A 56 3.61 -14.01 -5.71
CA LEU A 56 4.92 -13.96 -6.39
C LEU A 56 5.14 -15.17 -7.27
N PHE A 57 4.67 -16.35 -6.85
CA PHE A 57 4.72 -17.58 -7.65
C PHE A 57 3.92 -17.46 -8.94
N ILE A 58 2.67 -16.98 -8.88
CA ILE A 58 1.82 -16.83 -10.07
C ILE A 58 2.43 -15.86 -11.07
N GLU A 59 2.98 -14.75 -10.60
CA GLU A 59 3.52 -13.69 -11.46
C GLU A 59 4.89 -14.01 -12.05
N SER A 60 5.71 -14.82 -11.36
CA SER A 60 7.08 -15.13 -11.79
C SER A 60 7.25 -16.52 -12.38
N GLY A 61 6.38 -17.48 -12.01
CA GLY A 61 6.53 -18.91 -12.31
C GLY A 61 7.53 -19.64 -11.40
N PHE A 62 8.08 -18.98 -10.37
CA PHE A 62 9.08 -19.56 -9.47
C PHE A 62 8.62 -19.56 -8.02
N SER A 63 8.97 -20.61 -7.28
CA SER A 63 8.79 -20.64 -5.83
C SER A 63 9.92 -19.90 -5.11
N PHE A 64 9.58 -19.22 -4.05
CA PHE A 64 10.52 -18.44 -3.24
C PHE A 64 10.64 -19.01 -1.82
N GLN A 65 11.81 -18.85 -1.22
CA GLN A 65 12.00 -19.10 0.20
C GLN A 65 11.40 -17.94 1.01
N ARG A 66 10.39 -18.22 1.84
CA ARG A 66 9.69 -17.19 2.61
C ARG A 66 10.61 -16.45 3.57
N GLU A 67 11.54 -17.17 4.18
CA GLU A 67 12.55 -16.65 5.10
C GLU A 67 13.46 -15.64 4.42
N LEU A 68 13.85 -15.90 3.18
CA LEU A 68 14.67 -14.97 2.40
C LEU A 68 13.89 -13.68 2.07
N ILE A 69 12.62 -13.80 1.67
CA ILE A 69 11.76 -12.62 1.43
C ILE A 69 11.60 -11.80 2.71
N CYS A 70 11.36 -12.46 3.86
CA CYS A 70 11.29 -11.79 5.15
C CYS A 70 12.59 -11.05 5.49
N ALA A 71 13.73 -11.69 5.33
CA ALA A 71 15.05 -11.07 5.59
C ALA A 71 15.31 -9.86 4.68
N ILE A 72 14.95 -9.95 3.38
CA ILE A 72 15.07 -8.83 2.44
C ILE A 72 14.20 -7.65 2.90
N ILE A 73 12.94 -7.90 3.22
CA ILE A 73 12.00 -6.85 3.66
C ILE A 73 12.52 -6.17 4.92
N THR A 74 12.94 -6.94 5.93
CA THR A 74 13.46 -6.40 7.19
C THR A 74 14.70 -5.53 6.95
N THR A 75 15.64 -6.00 6.12
CA THR A 75 16.84 -5.24 5.78
C THR A 75 16.51 -3.90 5.09
N TYR A 76 15.53 -3.91 4.17
CA TYR A 76 15.11 -2.66 3.52
C TYR A 76 14.37 -1.73 4.47
N LEU A 77 13.53 -2.25 5.36
CA LEU A 77 12.85 -1.44 6.39
C LEU A 77 13.85 -0.74 7.30
N GLU A 78 14.86 -1.44 7.81
CA GLU A 78 15.92 -0.85 8.65
C GLU A 78 16.61 0.32 7.93
N ARG A 79 16.97 0.15 6.67
CA ARG A 79 17.60 1.21 5.87
C ARG A 79 16.66 2.40 5.61
N MET A 80 15.38 2.15 5.34
CA MET A 80 14.39 3.20 5.07
C MET A 80 14.09 4.05 6.30
N ILE A 81 14.14 3.46 7.50
CA ILE A 81 13.95 4.21 8.76
C ILE A 81 15.08 5.24 8.96
N GLU A 82 16.29 4.96 8.48
CA GLU A 82 17.43 5.88 8.57
C GLU A 82 17.33 7.07 7.60
N ASP A 83 16.59 6.93 6.49
CA ASP A 83 16.38 7.98 5.48
C ASP A 83 14.90 8.08 5.06
N LEU A 84 14.08 8.60 5.94
CA LEU A 84 12.64 8.81 5.67
C LEU A 84 12.38 9.84 4.57
N GLY A 85 13.35 10.72 4.28
CA GLY A 85 13.19 11.76 3.25
C GLY A 85 13.01 11.18 1.84
N SER A 86 13.69 10.08 1.53
CA SER A 86 13.61 9.42 0.22
C SER A 86 12.42 8.46 0.06
N VAL A 87 11.72 8.13 1.17
CA VAL A 87 10.64 7.12 1.15
C VAL A 87 9.47 7.55 0.28
N ILE A 88 9.06 8.81 0.36
CA ILE A 88 7.92 9.36 -0.40
C ILE A 88 8.21 9.32 -1.90
N ASP A 89 9.38 9.77 -2.32
CA ASP A 89 9.79 9.78 -3.72
C ASP A 89 9.91 8.35 -4.28
N GLY A 90 10.49 7.45 -3.50
CA GLY A 90 10.55 6.03 -3.81
C GLY A 90 9.15 5.42 -3.94
N TRP A 91 8.24 5.72 -3.03
CA TRP A 91 6.86 5.25 -3.08
C TRP A 91 6.11 5.78 -4.31
N LEU A 92 6.26 7.06 -4.64
CA LEU A 92 5.62 7.67 -5.80
C LEU A 92 6.04 7.00 -7.12
N THR A 93 7.28 6.53 -7.23
CA THR A 93 7.81 5.81 -8.40
C THR A 93 7.01 4.53 -8.69
N TYR A 94 6.51 3.85 -7.65
CA TYR A 94 5.74 2.60 -7.77
C TYR A 94 4.24 2.80 -7.60
N CYS A 95 3.77 4.05 -7.46
CA CYS A 95 2.35 4.34 -7.29
C CYS A 95 1.56 4.13 -8.59
N ASN A 96 0.76 3.05 -8.65
CA ASN A 96 0.02 2.67 -9.85
C ASN A 96 -1.16 3.59 -10.20
N HIS A 97 -1.59 4.46 -9.31
CA HIS A 97 -2.72 5.38 -9.51
C HIS A 97 -2.32 6.87 -9.51
N LEU A 98 -1.02 7.17 -9.53
CA LEU A 98 -0.52 8.54 -9.65
C LEU A 98 -1.02 9.19 -10.96
N ASN A 99 -1.57 10.39 -10.86
CA ASN A 99 -2.18 11.17 -11.93
C ASN A 99 -3.37 10.48 -12.65
N LYS A 100 -3.96 9.48 -12.01
CA LYS A 100 -5.16 8.80 -12.53
C LYS A 100 -6.40 9.24 -11.77
N LYS A 101 -7.54 9.14 -12.48
CA LYS A 101 -8.86 9.29 -11.88
C LYS A 101 -9.08 8.18 -10.86
N VAL A 102 -9.51 8.55 -9.68
CA VAL A 102 -9.86 7.64 -8.58
C VAL A 102 -11.26 7.92 -8.09
N GLU A 103 -11.96 6.87 -7.73
CA GLU A 103 -13.24 6.93 -7.03
C GLU A 103 -13.00 6.52 -5.59
N PHE A 104 -13.56 7.25 -4.65
CA PHE A 104 -13.30 7.02 -3.23
C PHE A 104 -14.45 7.47 -2.36
N LYS A 105 -14.51 6.87 -1.16
CA LYS A 105 -15.47 7.23 -0.14
C LYS A 105 -14.80 8.08 0.94
N TYR A 106 -15.37 9.25 1.20
CA TYR A 106 -14.93 10.14 2.26
C TYR A 106 -16.14 10.76 2.97
N ASN A 107 -16.15 10.75 4.32
CA ASN A 107 -17.28 11.21 5.13
C ASN A 107 -18.63 10.62 4.69
N ASN A 108 -18.66 9.30 4.43
CA ASN A 108 -19.83 8.54 3.96
C ASN A 108 -20.42 9.02 2.60
N ARG A 109 -19.66 9.76 1.80
CA ARG A 109 -20.05 10.18 0.46
C ARG A 109 -19.05 9.66 -0.57
N GLU A 110 -19.57 9.32 -1.75
CA GLU A 110 -18.75 8.97 -2.90
C GLU A 110 -18.20 10.25 -3.54
N HIS A 111 -16.93 10.21 -3.87
CA HIS A 111 -16.20 11.28 -4.51
C HIS A 111 -15.39 10.74 -5.68
N THR A 112 -15.08 11.63 -6.59
CA THR A 112 -14.18 11.37 -7.72
C THR A 112 -13.16 12.48 -7.80
N GLY A 113 -11.91 12.14 -8.08
CA GLY A 113 -10.83 13.10 -8.23
C GLY A 113 -9.65 12.51 -8.97
N ILE A 114 -8.59 13.28 -9.12
CA ILE A 114 -7.31 12.82 -9.68
C ILE A 114 -6.32 12.69 -8.53
N PHE A 115 -5.80 11.49 -8.30
CA PHE A 115 -4.79 11.25 -7.27
C PHE A 115 -3.45 11.84 -7.72
N GLN A 116 -2.94 12.82 -6.98
CA GLN A 116 -1.71 13.54 -7.33
C GLN A 116 -0.49 13.10 -6.52
N GLY A 117 -0.67 12.26 -5.50
CA GLY A 117 0.40 11.77 -4.66
C GLY A 117 0.07 11.80 -3.18
N ILE A 118 1.11 11.90 -2.37
CA ILE A 118 1.00 12.05 -0.91
C ILE A 118 1.86 13.23 -0.46
N ASN A 119 1.45 13.90 0.61
CA ASN A 119 2.27 14.94 1.23
C ASN A 119 3.30 14.34 2.22
N LYS A 120 4.11 15.21 2.83
CA LYS A 120 5.15 14.80 3.81
C LYS A 120 4.60 14.04 5.03
N ASP A 121 3.33 14.20 5.33
CA ASP A 121 2.65 13.56 6.46
C ASP A 121 1.91 12.27 6.01
N GLY A 122 2.08 11.84 4.74
CA GLY A 122 1.48 10.64 4.17
C GLY A 122 0.01 10.81 3.77
N LEU A 123 -0.55 12.03 3.84
CA LEU A 123 -1.92 12.28 3.42
C LEU A 123 -2.04 12.21 1.90
N ALA A 124 -3.14 11.60 1.42
CA ALA A 124 -3.42 11.58 -0.01
C ALA A 124 -3.74 12.97 -0.54
N LEU A 125 -3.09 13.36 -1.63
CA LEU A 125 -3.38 14.57 -2.39
C LEU A 125 -4.29 14.24 -3.55
N VAL A 126 -5.54 14.71 -3.50
CA VAL A 126 -6.52 14.44 -4.57
C VAL A 126 -7.06 15.75 -5.11
N LEU A 127 -6.96 15.93 -6.43
CA LEU A 127 -7.54 17.08 -7.12
C LEU A 127 -9.03 16.84 -7.36
N ILE A 128 -9.87 17.64 -6.70
CA ILE A 128 -11.34 17.63 -6.78
C ILE A 128 -11.78 19.04 -7.14
N ASP A 129 -12.58 19.19 -8.19
CA ASP A 129 -13.12 20.51 -8.63
C ASP A 129 -12.05 21.62 -8.71
N ASN A 130 -10.89 21.30 -9.29
CA ASN A 130 -9.72 22.19 -9.42
C ASN A 130 -9.09 22.62 -8.08
N LYS A 131 -9.37 21.93 -6.98
CA LYS A 131 -8.74 22.16 -5.68
C LYS A 131 -8.09 20.89 -5.18
N ILE A 132 -6.93 21.01 -4.57
CA ILE A 132 -6.25 19.87 -3.92
C ILE A 132 -6.85 19.68 -2.53
N ALA A 133 -7.38 18.49 -2.28
CA ALA A 133 -7.79 18.03 -0.96
C ALA A 133 -6.71 17.14 -0.36
N GLU A 134 -6.39 17.34 0.92
CA GLU A 134 -5.51 16.48 1.71
C GLU A 134 -6.37 15.54 2.55
N LEU A 135 -6.27 14.23 2.27
CA LEU A 135 -7.18 13.24 2.84
C LEU A 135 -6.41 12.21 3.67
N PRO A 136 -6.71 12.09 4.98
CA PRO A 136 -5.96 11.21 5.88
C PRO A 136 -6.30 9.72 5.68
N SER A 137 -7.53 9.43 5.25
CA SER A 137 -7.99 8.07 5.03
C SER A 137 -9.14 8.08 4.03
N ILE A 138 -8.96 7.37 2.92
CA ILE A 138 -9.97 7.12 1.90
C ILE A 138 -9.85 5.69 1.41
N ILE A 139 -10.95 5.10 0.98
CA ILE A 139 -10.97 3.79 0.32
C ILE A 139 -10.99 4.07 -1.18
N LEU A 140 -9.90 3.76 -1.87
CA LEU A 140 -9.82 3.85 -3.32
C LEU A 140 -10.44 2.61 -3.96
N ASN A 141 -11.44 2.79 -4.78
CA ASN A 141 -12.07 1.75 -5.59
C ASN A 141 -11.29 1.46 -6.87
#